data_4c0bd7d431d50ea5892b2ab109f7f20f
#
_entry.id   4c0bd7d431d50ea5892b2ab109f7f20f
#
_cell.length_a   1.000
_cell.length_b   1.000
_cell.length_c   1.000
_cell.angle_alpha   90.00
_cell.angle_beta   90.00
_cell.angle_gamma   90.00
#
_symmetry.space_group_name_H-M   'P 1'
#
loop_
_entity.id
_entity.type
_entity.pdbx_description
1 polymer ?
#
loop_
_entity_poly.entity_id
_entity_poly.type
_entity_poly.pdbx_seq_one_letter_code
_entity_poly.pdbx_strand_id
1 'polypeptide(L)'
;MASIVAIGLITGEARSQPPIPVAPVNPTTAADSLLEAQTNAVAATLRCPVCQGESIQDSPSTLAQQMKSVVRERLRSGESPEQVKAYFVARYGEWILLEPRWMGLNIALYLLPVVLIIGGLVLVVRLVRKWTKNPQAVEDTSA
;
A
#
# COMPACT_ATOMS: atom_id res chain seq x y z
N MET A 1 -8.71 5.90 -67.66
CA MET A 1 -9.52 5.75 -66.45
C MET A 1 -8.68 6.07 -65.25
N ALA A 2 -8.73 7.33 -64.82
CA ALA A 2 -7.89 7.85 -63.72
C ALA A 2 -8.82 8.13 -62.53
N SER A 3 -8.70 7.35 -61.44
CA SER A 3 -9.40 7.60 -60.15
C SER A 3 -8.52 8.45 -59.27
N ILE A 4 -8.90 9.68 -59.06
CA ILE A 4 -8.31 10.63 -58.13
C ILE A 4 -8.96 10.38 -56.78
N VAL A 5 -8.16 9.85 -55.82
CA VAL A 5 -8.54 9.75 -54.41
C VAL A 5 -8.23 11.07 -53.75
N ALA A 6 -9.24 11.83 -53.41
CA ALA A 6 -9.14 13.06 -52.63
C ALA A 6 -8.95 12.72 -51.13
N ILE A 7 -7.75 12.92 -50.63
CA ILE A 7 -7.45 12.87 -49.20
C ILE A 7 -7.92 14.18 -48.57
N GLY A 8 -9.04 14.12 -47.81
CA GLY A 8 -9.54 15.24 -47.02
C GLY A 8 -8.63 15.51 -45.85
N LEU A 9 -7.95 16.66 -45.83
CA LEU A 9 -7.28 17.18 -44.65
C LEU A 9 -8.32 17.58 -43.59
N ILE A 10 -8.43 16.80 -42.53
CA ILE A 10 -9.17 17.20 -41.34
C ILE A 10 -8.27 18.10 -40.52
N THR A 11 -8.39 19.41 -40.73
CA THR A 11 -7.82 20.43 -39.86
C THR A 11 -8.61 20.44 -38.56
N GLY A 12 -8.09 19.72 -37.55
CA GLY A 12 -8.63 19.77 -36.20
C GLY A 12 -8.37 21.14 -35.59
N GLU A 13 -9.40 21.98 -35.54
CA GLU A 13 -9.36 23.23 -34.76
C GLU A 13 -9.17 22.87 -33.28
N ALA A 14 -8.00 23.21 -32.74
CA ALA A 14 -7.72 23.17 -31.32
C ALA A 14 -8.66 24.19 -30.64
N ARG A 15 -9.78 23.70 -30.13
CA ARG A 15 -10.72 24.48 -29.35
C ARG A 15 -10.06 24.86 -28.05
N SER A 16 -9.49 26.07 -27.97
CA SER A 16 -9.01 26.64 -26.72
C SER A 16 -10.19 26.74 -25.76
N GLN A 17 -10.22 25.85 -24.78
CA GLN A 17 -11.20 25.92 -23.68
C GLN A 17 -10.98 27.24 -22.95
N PRO A 18 -12.01 28.05 -22.73
CA PRO A 18 -11.88 29.27 -21.93
C PRO A 18 -11.38 28.89 -20.53
N PRO A 19 -10.53 29.72 -19.90
CA PRO A 19 -10.05 29.45 -18.55
C PRO A 19 -11.27 29.30 -17.63
N ILE A 20 -11.32 28.18 -16.92
CA ILE A 20 -12.36 27.87 -15.92
C ILE A 20 -12.29 28.99 -14.87
N PRO A 21 -13.36 29.77 -14.65
CA PRO A 21 -13.36 30.80 -13.60
C PRO A 21 -13.09 30.10 -12.26
N VAL A 22 -11.92 30.36 -11.67
CA VAL A 22 -11.61 29.90 -10.31
C VAL A 22 -12.49 30.75 -9.38
N ALA A 23 -13.61 30.15 -8.95
CA ALA A 23 -14.45 30.79 -7.94
C ALA A 23 -13.62 31.03 -6.67
N PRO A 24 -13.81 32.15 -5.95
CA PRO A 24 -13.11 32.40 -4.69
C PRO A 24 -13.37 31.22 -3.73
N VAL A 25 -12.29 30.56 -3.29
CA VAL A 25 -12.36 29.42 -2.38
C VAL A 25 -12.82 29.94 -1.02
N ASN A 26 -14.10 29.71 -0.69
CA ASN A 26 -14.63 30.01 0.63
C ASN A 26 -13.90 29.12 1.66
N PRO A 27 -13.45 29.62 2.83
CA PRO A 27 -12.75 28.84 3.85
C PRO A 27 -13.53 27.59 4.29
N THR A 28 -14.85 27.63 4.30
CA THR A 28 -15.70 26.47 4.56
C THR A 28 -15.55 25.38 3.49
N THR A 29 -15.51 25.79 2.21
CA THR A 29 -15.32 24.89 1.08
C THR A 29 -13.90 24.31 1.06
N ALA A 30 -12.89 25.07 1.48
CA ALA A 30 -11.52 24.60 1.60
C ALA A 30 -11.38 23.54 2.70
N ALA A 31 -11.99 23.76 3.86
CA ALA A 31 -12.00 22.81 4.96
C ALA A 31 -12.72 21.50 4.57
N ASP A 32 -13.85 21.60 3.89
CA ASP A 32 -14.59 20.43 3.39
C ASP A 32 -13.78 19.66 2.33
N SER A 33 -13.06 20.37 1.46
CA SER A 33 -12.18 19.75 0.46
C SER A 33 -11.02 18.99 1.09
N LEU A 34 -10.41 19.55 2.14
CA LEU A 34 -9.33 18.90 2.89
C LEU A 34 -9.85 17.66 3.63
N LEU A 35 -11.03 17.76 4.27
CA LEU A 35 -11.65 16.63 4.94
C LEU A 35 -11.96 15.50 3.94
N GLU A 36 -12.47 15.83 2.76
CA GLU A 36 -12.71 14.85 1.71
C GLU A 36 -11.43 14.18 1.21
N ALA A 37 -10.37 14.97 0.99
CA ALA A 37 -9.07 14.45 0.59
C ALA A 37 -8.50 13.49 1.66
N GLN A 38 -8.58 13.86 2.94
CA GLN A 38 -8.16 13.00 4.05
C GLN A 38 -9.02 11.73 4.15
N THR A 39 -10.34 11.86 3.99
CA THR A 39 -11.27 10.72 3.97
C THR A 39 -10.89 9.74 2.87
N ASN A 40 -10.65 10.23 1.67
CA ASN A 40 -10.26 9.41 0.52
C ASN A 40 -8.91 8.73 0.74
N ALA A 41 -7.93 9.45 1.30
CA ALA A 41 -6.61 8.91 1.61
C ALA A 41 -6.69 7.76 2.65
N VAL A 42 -7.46 7.92 3.72
CA VAL A 42 -7.68 6.86 4.72
C VAL A 42 -8.47 5.70 4.10
N ALA A 43 -9.54 5.98 3.36
CA ALA A 43 -10.38 4.98 2.70
C ALA A 43 -9.60 4.10 1.71
N ALA A 44 -8.62 4.67 1.01
CA ALA A 44 -7.74 3.94 0.10
C ALA A 44 -6.82 2.94 0.81
N THR A 45 -6.55 3.12 2.10
CA THR A 45 -5.72 2.20 2.90
C THR A 45 -6.50 1.08 3.59
N LEU A 46 -7.84 1.14 3.54
CA LEU A 46 -8.72 0.17 4.19
C LEU A 46 -9.34 -0.78 3.16
N ARG A 47 -9.30 -2.07 3.44
CA ARG A 47 -9.86 -3.13 2.60
C ARG A 47 -11.37 -3.24 2.81
N CYS A 48 -12.12 -3.41 1.74
CA CYS A 48 -13.54 -3.71 1.80
C CYS A 48 -13.74 -5.19 2.14
N PRO A 49 -14.43 -5.55 3.24
CA PRO A 49 -14.60 -6.95 3.67
C PRO A 49 -15.36 -7.84 2.69
N VAL A 50 -16.22 -7.27 1.84
CA VAL A 50 -17.11 -8.00 0.92
C VAL A 50 -16.73 -7.82 -0.56
N CYS A 51 -15.60 -7.13 -0.86
CA CYS A 51 -15.25 -6.69 -2.20
C CYS A 51 -13.92 -7.28 -2.64
N GLN A 52 -13.77 -8.56 -2.77
CA GLN A 52 -12.62 -9.27 -3.41
C GLN A 52 -11.22 -8.62 -3.25
N GLY A 53 -11.00 -7.86 -2.17
CA GLY A 53 -9.71 -7.22 -1.87
C GLY A 53 -9.56 -5.76 -2.29
N GLU A 54 -10.57 -5.14 -2.86
CA GLU A 54 -10.58 -3.70 -3.19
C GLU A 54 -10.57 -2.82 -1.94
N SER A 55 -10.11 -1.58 -2.10
CA SER A 55 -10.22 -0.58 -1.03
C SER A 55 -11.68 -0.13 -0.84
N ILE A 56 -12.01 0.42 0.34
CA ILE A 56 -13.32 1.04 0.54
C ILE A 56 -13.47 2.33 -0.29
N GLN A 57 -12.37 2.90 -0.77
CA GLN A 57 -12.39 4.06 -1.66
C GLN A 57 -12.89 3.67 -3.06
N ASP A 58 -12.43 2.54 -3.59
CA ASP A 58 -12.64 2.16 -4.99
C ASP A 58 -13.89 1.28 -5.16
N SER A 59 -14.35 0.67 -4.07
CA SER A 59 -15.49 -0.23 -4.11
C SER A 59 -16.83 0.51 -4.20
N PRO A 60 -17.71 0.14 -5.16
CA PRO A 60 -19.07 0.70 -5.26
C PRO A 60 -20.06 0.08 -4.25
N SER A 61 -19.63 -0.88 -3.42
CA SER A 61 -20.53 -1.59 -2.51
C SER A 61 -21.14 -0.68 -1.44
N THR A 62 -22.37 -0.98 -1.03
CA THR A 62 -23.06 -0.22 0.03
C THR A 62 -22.28 -0.23 1.34
N LEU A 63 -21.62 -1.36 1.67
CA LEU A 63 -20.80 -1.46 2.87
C LEU A 63 -19.58 -0.55 2.79
N ALA A 64 -18.90 -0.50 1.63
CA ALA A 64 -17.75 0.39 1.45
C ALA A 64 -18.15 1.86 1.61
N GLN A 65 -19.31 2.26 1.06
CA GLN A 65 -19.82 3.62 1.22
C GLN A 65 -20.15 3.94 2.68
N GLN A 66 -20.74 3.00 3.42
CA GLN A 66 -21.00 3.15 4.85
C GLN A 66 -19.69 3.25 5.65
N MET A 67 -18.70 2.42 5.36
CA MET A 67 -17.39 2.50 6.02
C MET A 67 -16.71 3.84 5.73
N LYS A 68 -16.76 4.33 4.49
CA LYS A 68 -16.23 5.63 4.10
C LYS A 68 -16.94 6.79 4.84
N SER A 69 -18.25 6.71 5.04
CA SER A 69 -18.98 7.71 5.82
C SER A 69 -18.55 7.72 7.29
N VAL A 70 -18.26 6.57 7.89
CA VAL A 70 -17.71 6.46 9.25
C VAL A 70 -16.31 7.06 9.32
N VAL A 71 -15.45 6.82 8.33
CA VAL A 71 -14.12 7.46 8.24
C VAL A 71 -14.27 8.98 8.27
N ARG A 72 -15.14 9.52 7.41
CA ARG A 72 -15.39 10.96 7.31
C ARG A 72 -15.88 11.56 8.64
N GLU A 73 -16.84 10.91 9.29
CA GLU A 73 -17.40 11.39 10.56
C GLU A 73 -16.36 11.44 11.67
N ARG A 74 -15.51 10.42 11.77
CA ARG A 74 -14.43 10.38 12.76
C ARG A 74 -13.36 11.44 12.51
N LEU A 75 -12.94 11.64 11.24
CA LEU A 75 -12.03 12.72 10.88
C LEU A 75 -12.64 14.09 11.17
N ARG A 76 -13.95 14.28 10.92
CA ARG A 76 -14.68 15.51 11.27
C ARG A 76 -14.72 15.76 12.76
N SER A 77 -14.79 14.71 13.58
CA SER A 77 -14.76 14.83 15.05
C SER A 77 -13.35 15.12 15.62
N GLY A 78 -12.33 15.22 14.74
CA GLY A 78 -10.96 15.56 15.13
C GLY A 78 -10.06 14.37 15.41
N GLU A 79 -10.51 13.13 15.13
CA GLU A 79 -9.63 11.96 15.22
C GLU A 79 -8.55 12.01 14.13
N SER A 80 -7.33 11.56 14.46
CA SER A 80 -6.27 11.46 13.47
C SER A 80 -6.49 10.27 12.53
N PRO A 81 -5.92 10.30 11.30
CA PRO A 81 -5.97 9.16 10.37
C PRO A 81 -5.54 7.83 11.00
N GLU A 82 -4.55 7.85 11.88
CA GLU A 82 -4.04 6.67 12.57
C GLU A 82 -5.04 6.13 13.59
N GLN A 83 -5.74 7.01 14.31
CA GLN A 83 -6.80 6.63 15.25
C GLN A 83 -7.98 6.01 14.52
N VAL A 84 -8.37 6.57 13.37
CA VAL A 84 -9.42 6.01 12.52
C VAL A 84 -9.03 4.62 12.02
N LYS A 85 -7.81 4.43 11.52
CA LYS A 85 -7.32 3.10 11.13
C LYS A 85 -7.32 2.12 12.31
N ALA A 86 -6.86 2.56 13.48
CA ALA A 86 -6.86 1.74 14.69
C ALA A 86 -8.26 1.28 15.11
N TYR A 87 -9.26 2.13 14.95
CA TYR A 87 -10.65 1.76 15.18
C TYR A 87 -11.11 0.62 14.28
N PHE A 88 -10.81 0.69 12.98
CA PHE A 88 -11.16 -0.38 12.04
C PHE A 88 -10.39 -1.66 12.31
N VAL A 89 -9.11 -1.56 12.68
CA VAL A 89 -8.30 -2.71 13.10
C VAL A 89 -8.88 -3.39 14.34
N ALA A 90 -9.29 -2.62 15.35
CA ALA A 90 -9.90 -3.17 16.57
C ALA A 90 -11.22 -3.92 16.28
N ARG A 91 -11.97 -3.50 15.26
CA ARG A 91 -13.28 -4.07 14.93
C ARG A 91 -13.22 -5.22 13.94
N TYR A 92 -12.29 -5.18 12.98
CA TYR A 92 -12.21 -6.14 11.86
C TYR A 92 -10.92 -6.96 11.86
N GLY A 93 -9.93 -6.58 12.66
CA GLY A 93 -8.60 -7.19 12.67
C GLY A 93 -7.63 -6.52 11.71
N GLU A 94 -6.35 -6.89 11.80
CA GLU A 94 -5.26 -6.26 11.01
C GLU A 94 -5.37 -6.48 9.49
N TRP A 95 -6.08 -7.52 9.08
CA TRP A 95 -6.30 -7.82 7.66
C TRP A 95 -7.10 -6.75 6.92
N ILE A 96 -7.78 -5.84 7.65
CA ILE A 96 -8.52 -4.71 7.09
C ILE A 96 -7.59 -3.66 6.44
N LEU A 97 -6.32 -3.63 6.83
CA LEU A 97 -5.33 -2.74 6.24
C LEU A 97 -4.80 -3.32 4.93
N LEU A 98 -4.81 -2.53 3.86
CA LEU A 98 -4.19 -2.89 2.59
C LEU A 98 -2.66 -2.87 2.69
N GLU A 99 -2.12 -1.96 3.50
CA GLU A 99 -0.70 -1.89 3.80
C GLU A 99 -0.41 -2.49 5.17
N PRO A 100 0.35 -3.59 5.25
CA PRO A 100 0.73 -4.16 6.53
C PRO A 100 1.59 -3.17 7.32
N ARG A 101 1.31 -3.04 8.61
CA ARG A 101 2.14 -2.24 9.51
C ARG A 101 3.53 -2.87 9.59
N TRP A 102 4.55 -2.12 9.23
CA TRP A 102 5.96 -2.52 9.33
C TRP A 102 6.47 -2.61 10.79
N MET A 103 5.60 -2.43 11.79
CA MET A 103 5.95 -2.44 13.21
C MET A 103 5.58 -3.78 13.88
N GLY A 104 6.46 -4.26 14.74
CA GLY A 104 6.25 -5.40 15.63
C GLY A 104 6.73 -6.74 15.09
N LEU A 105 6.00 -7.80 15.38
CA LEU A 105 6.30 -9.20 15.04
C LEU A 105 6.60 -9.45 13.55
N ASN A 106 6.06 -8.61 12.65
CA ASN A 106 6.32 -8.74 11.22
C ASN A 106 7.78 -8.50 10.85
N ILE A 107 8.47 -7.55 11.51
CA ILE A 107 9.91 -7.33 11.28
C ILE A 107 10.73 -8.54 11.74
N ALA A 108 10.37 -9.15 12.87
CA ALA A 108 11.05 -10.35 13.34
C ALA A 108 10.93 -11.51 12.34
N LEU A 109 9.76 -11.66 11.70
CA LEU A 109 9.53 -12.70 10.69
C LEU A 109 10.41 -12.49 9.43
N TYR A 110 10.63 -11.24 9.02
CA TYR A 110 11.52 -10.91 7.88
C TYR A 110 13.01 -11.02 8.24
N LEU A 111 13.39 -10.68 9.48
CA LEU A 111 14.78 -10.78 9.92
C LEU A 111 15.21 -12.21 10.22
N LEU A 112 14.28 -13.08 10.65
CA LEU A 112 14.57 -14.47 11.00
C LEU A 112 15.32 -15.24 9.89
N PRO A 113 14.88 -15.26 8.62
CA PRO A 113 15.59 -15.97 7.57
C PRO A 113 16.98 -15.38 7.29
N VAL A 114 17.14 -14.08 7.40
CA VAL A 114 18.44 -13.41 7.19
C VAL A 114 19.43 -13.82 8.29
N VAL A 115 19.00 -13.82 9.55
CA VAL A 115 19.82 -14.25 10.68
C VAL A 115 20.21 -15.72 10.56
N LEU A 116 19.28 -16.59 10.14
CA LEU A 116 19.55 -18.02 9.92
C LEU A 116 20.57 -18.24 8.80
N ILE A 117 20.48 -17.51 7.68
CA ILE A 117 21.43 -17.62 6.56
C ILE A 117 22.82 -17.16 7.01
N ILE A 118 22.92 -16.00 7.64
CA ILE A 118 24.20 -15.46 8.12
C ILE A 118 24.80 -16.37 9.19
N GLY A 119 24.01 -16.80 10.16
CA GLY A 119 24.43 -17.72 11.23
C GLY A 119 24.89 -19.05 10.67
N GLY A 120 24.15 -19.65 9.74
CA GLY A 120 24.50 -20.88 9.04
C GLY A 120 25.81 -20.75 8.26
N LEU A 121 25.98 -19.65 7.52
CA LEU A 121 27.23 -19.39 6.76
C LEU A 121 28.44 -19.27 7.71
N VAL A 122 28.30 -18.52 8.80
CA VAL A 122 29.37 -18.37 9.80
C VAL A 122 29.72 -19.73 10.43
N LEU A 123 28.70 -20.55 10.74
CA LEU A 123 28.90 -21.89 11.28
C LEU A 123 29.69 -22.78 10.30
N VAL A 124 29.27 -22.82 9.03
CA VAL A 124 29.94 -23.61 7.98
C VAL A 124 31.40 -23.16 7.81
N VAL A 125 31.66 -21.85 7.73
CA VAL A 125 33.02 -21.31 7.61
C VAL A 125 33.87 -21.68 8.82
N ARG A 126 33.31 -21.64 10.04
CA ARG A 126 34.03 -22.07 11.26
C ARG A 126 34.35 -23.55 11.28
N LEU A 127 33.40 -24.41 10.86
CA LEU A 127 33.60 -25.84 10.76
C LEU A 127 34.68 -26.18 9.73
N VAL A 128 34.58 -25.63 8.54
CA VAL A 128 35.59 -25.84 7.47
C VAL A 128 36.99 -25.37 7.91
N ARG A 129 37.07 -24.20 8.54
CA ARG A 129 38.36 -23.70 9.07
C ARG A 129 38.91 -24.57 10.21
N LYS A 130 38.04 -25.17 11.04
CA LYS A 130 38.48 -26.11 12.09
C LYS A 130 39.04 -27.39 11.47
N TRP A 131 38.35 -27.94 10.46
CA TRP A 131 38.81 -29.18 9.78
C TRP A 131 40.07 -28.97 8.95
N THR A 132 40.23 -27.83 8.25
CA THR A 132 41.42 -27.53 7.49
C THR A 132 42.65 -27.20 8.38
N LYS A 133 42.43 -26.77 9.62
CA LYS A 133 43.52 -26.55 10.60
C LYS A 133 43.95 -27.81 11.35
N ASN A 134 43.14 -28.89 11.34
CA ASN A 134 43.43 -30.14 12.03
C ASN A 134 43.14 -31.35 11.13
N PRO A 135 43.97 -31.65 10.14
CA PRO A 135 43.75 -32.74 9.20
C PRO A 135 43.80 -34.14 9.83
N GLN A 136 44.29 -34.27 11.07
CA GLN A 136 44.44 -35.60 11.74
C GLN A 136 43.17 -36.11 12.44
N ALA A 137 42.11 -35.32 12.55
CA ALA A 137 40.89 -35.73 13.22
C ALA A 137 39.96 -36.62 12.36
N VAL A 138 40.29 -36.81 11.09
CA VAL A 138 39.45 -37.60 10.15
C VAL A 138 39.86 -39.09 10.12
N GLU A 139 41.12 -39.43 10.52
CA GLU A 139 41.62 -40.80 10.49
C GLU A 139 41.11 -41.67 11.68
N ASP A 140 40.78 -41.08 12.82
CA ASP A 140 40.31 -41.82 14.01
C ASP A 140 38.84 -42.27 13.97
N THR A 141 38.07 -41.86 12.92
CA THR A 141 36.65 -42.27 12.82
C THR A 141 36.42 -43.45 11.87
N SER A 142 37.49 -43.96 11.22
CA SER A 142 37.43 -45.05 10.24
C SER A 142 38.11 -46.34 10.70
N ALA A 143 38.40 -46.51 12.00
CA ALA A 143 38.88 -47.75 12.59
C ALA A 143 37.80 -48.48 13.39
#